data_efbb8e254863bd6a608b7dc51a7dca3d
#
_entry.id   efbb8e254863bd6a608b7dc51a7dca3d
#
_cell.length_a   1.000
_cell.length_b   1.000
_cell.length_c   1.000
_cell.angle_alpha   90.00
_cell.angle_beta   90.00
_cell.angle_gamma   90.00
#
_symmetry.space_group_name_H-M   'P 1'
#
loop_
_entity.id
_entity.type
_entity.pdbx_description
1 polymer ?
#
loop_
_entity_poly.entity_id
_entity_poly.type
_entity_poly.pdbx_seq_one_letter_code
_entity_poly.pdbx_strand_id
1 'polypeptide(L)'
;DEIQFIDGEIFINNKKIKRKKIETNAKARCGKVVFDVNKYEETLPNGIKHIAIYNKEGTIQNTKKFSVPENHFFLLGDNRDCSRDSRFDNIGYVSFINLVGKAQIIFFSNDTTKNSLLKFWKLNNSFRIDRLFKKIK
;
A
#
# COMPACT_ATOMS: atom_id res chain seq x y z
N ASP A 1 -12.23 9.95 -12.51
CA ASP A 1 -10.79 10.00 -12.78
C ASP A 1 -10.36 8.80 -13.60
N GLU A 2 -9.32 8.99 -14.42
CA GLU A 2 -8.64 7.92 -15.15
C GLU A 2 -7.31 7.59 -14.51
N ILE A 3 -7.01 6.30 -14.32
CA ILE A 3 -5.76 5.85 -13.72
C ILE A 3 -5.11 4.82 -14.65
N GLN A 4 -3.79 4.94 -14.82
CA GLN A 4 -3.02 4.00 -15.62
C GLN A 4 -1.61 3.84 -15.05
N PHE A 5 -1.05 2.65 -15.12
CA PHE A 5 0.37 2.39 -14.89
C PHE A 5 1.06 2.20 -16.24
N ILE A 6 2.14 2.92 -16.44
CA ILE A 6 2.99 2.83 -17.63
C ILE A 6 4.43 2.75 -17.13
N ASP A 7 5.11 1.67 -17.44
CA ASP A 7 6.50 1.39 -17.01
C ASP A 7 6.71 1.59 -15.49
N GLY A 8 5.73 1.11 -14.70
CA GLY A 8 5.73 1.24 -13.24
C GLY A 8 5.45 2.64 -12.70
N GLU A 9 5.19 3.61 -13.57
CA GLU A 9 4.81 4.97 -13.18
C GLU A 9 3.29 5.12 -13.18
N ILE A 10 2.76 5.91 -12.24
CA ILE A 10 1.33 6.14 -12.11
C ILE A 10 0.93 7.41 -12.85
N PHE A 11 -0.08 7.29 -13.67
CA PHE A 11 -0.72 8.41 -14.35
C PHE A 11 -2.15 8.56 -13.84
N ILE A 12 -2.53 9.79 -13.47
CA ILE A 12 -3.89 10.19 -13.11
C ILE A 12 -4.32 11.27 -14.10
N ASN A 13 -5.41 11.03 -14.82
CA ASN A 13 -5.92 11.94 -15.87
C ASN A 13 -4.82 12.31 -16.88
N ASN A 14 -4.07 11.32 -17.34
CA ASN A 14 -2.93 11.43 -18.26
C ASN A 14 -1.73 12.24 -17.70
N LYS A 15 -1.73 12.62 -16.41
CA LYS A 15 -0.61 13.30 -15.77
C LYS A 15 0.13 12.33 -14.85
N LYS A 16 1.45 12.20 -15.09
CA LYS A 16 2.32 11.39 -14.22
C LYS A 16 2.37 12.00 -12.82
N ILE A 17 2.18 11.20 -11.78
CA ILE A 17 2.38 11.64 -10.40
C ILE A 17 3.88 11.79 -10.11
N LYS A 18 4.21 12.80 -9.30
CA LYS A 18 5.60 13.02 -8.89
C LYS A 18 6.00 11.96 -7.87
N ARG A 19 7.14 11.32 -8.10
CA ARG A 19 7.70 10.27 -7.25
C ARG A 19 9.17 10.56 -6.98
N LYS A 20 9.55 10.68 -5.70
CA LYS A 20 10.93 10.86 -5.25
C LYS A 20 11.39 9.63 -4.49
N LYS A 21 12.47 9.00 -4.95
CA LYS A 21 13.08 7.89 -4.22
C LYS A 21 13.72 8.40 -2.93
N ILE A 22 13.40 7.78 -1.79
CA ILE A 22 13.88 8.16 -0.46
C ILE A 22 14.75 7.10 0.20
N GLU A 23 14.59 5.83 -0.18
CA GLU A 23 15.38 4.74 0.37
C GLU A 23 15.52 3.61 -0.67
N THR A 24 16.70 3.03 -0.77
CA THR A 24 17.00 1.87 -1.62
C THR A 24 17.28 0.64 -0.76
N ASN A 25 16.97 -0.56 -1.31
CA ASN A 25 17.23 -1.84 -0.66
C ASN A 25 16.65 -1.96 0.77
N ALA A 26 15.55 -1.27 1.04
CA ALA A 26 14.76 -1.52 2.23
C ALA A 26 14.16 -2.94 2.19
N LYS A 27 13.85 -3.50 3.35
CA LYS A 27 13.21 -4.82 3.43
C LYS A 27 11.70 -4.64 3.58
N ALA A 28 10.93 -5.34 2.77
CA ALA A 28 9.49 -5.46 2.92
C ALA A 28 9.08 -6.93 2.94
N ARG A 29 7.89 -7.18 3.47
CA ARG A 29 7.33 -8.51 3.57
C ARG A 29 6.06 -8.61 2.73
N CYS A 30 5.94 -9.72 2.00
CA CYS A 30 4.72 -10.12 1.33
C CYS A 30 4.37 -11.56 1.75
N GLY A 31 3.36 -11.70 2.60
CA GLY A 31 3.07 -12.99 3.23
C GLY A 31 4.25 -13.49 4.07
N LYS A 32 4.82 -14.64 3.69
CA LYS A 32 5.98 -15.25 4.37
C LYS A 32 7.33 -14.84 3.76
N VAL A 33 7.33 -14.19 2.61
CA VAL A 33 8.54 -13.82 1.87
C VAL A 33 8.99 -12.43 2.25
N VAL A 34 10.29 -12.25 2.45
CA VAL A 34 10.95 -10.95 2.64
C VAL A 34 11.79 -10.66 1.41
N PHE A 35 11.67 -9.45 0.87
CA PHE A 35 12.38 -9.05 -0.33
C PHE A 35 12.86 -7.61 -0.25
N ASP A 36 13.78 -7.26 -1.15
CA ASP A 36 14.32 -5.91 -1.25
C ASP A 36 13.36 -5.02 -2.02
N VAL A 37 13.13 -3.82 -1.47
CA VAL A 37 12.25 -2.81 -2.07
C VAL A 37 12.94 -1.46 -2.08
N ASN A 38 12.45 -0.60 -2.95
CA ASN A 38 12.75 0.82 -2.93
C ASN A 38 11.55 1.57 -2.34
N LYS A 39 11.81 2.58 -1.49
CA LYS A 39 10.77 3.47 -0.96
C LYS A 39 10.77 4.78 -1.74
N TYR A 40 9.58 5.25 -2.00
CA TYR A 40 9.33 6.51 -2.68
C TYR A 40 8.35 7.36 -1.90
N GLU A 41 8.57 8.67 -1.88
CA GLU A 41 7.56 9.67 -1.56
C GLU A 41 6.82 10.01 -2.85
N GLU A 42 5.53 9.72 -2.89
CA GLU A 42 4.65 10.08 -3.99
C GLU A 42 3.83 11.31 -3.62
N THR A 43 3.63 12.20 -4.59
CA THR A 43 2.81 13.39 -4.43
C THR A 43 1.61 13.29 -5.36
N LEU A 44 0.42 13.22 -4.78
CA LEU A 44 -0.84 13.20 -5.50
C LEU A 44 -1.15 14.56 -6.15
N PRO A 45 -2.05 14.63 -7.15
CA PRO A 45 -2.42 15.89 -7.79
C PRO A 45 -2.92 16.98 -6.85
N ASN A 46 -3.53 16.59 -5.72
CA ASN A 46 -3.99 17.50 -4.66
C ASN A 46 -2.88 17.91 -3.67
N GLY A 47 -1.62 17.55 -3.93
CA GLY A 47 -0.46 17.90 -3.10
C GLY A 47 -0.24 16.97 -1.89
N ILE A 48 -1.14 16.01 -1.62
CA ILE A 48 -0.96 15.05 -0.52
C ILE A 48 0.22 14.14 -0.85
N LYS A 49 1.09 13.94 0.14
CA LYS A 49 2.26 13.07 0.06
C LYS A 49 2.06 11.81 0.88
N HIS A 50 2.51 10.69 0.36
CA HIS A 50 2.53 9.41 1.06
C HIS A 50 3.74 8.57 0.65
N ILE A 51 4.06 7.56 1.45
CA ILE A 51 5.15 6.64 1.16
C ILE A 51 4.58 5.41 0.45
N ALA A 52 5.19 5.08 -0.67
CA ALA A 52 4.93 3.83 -1.37
C ALA A 52 6.23 3.03 -1.53
N ILE A 53 6.11 1.71 -1.51
CA ILE A 53 7.23 0.78 -1.68
C ILE A 53 7.02 -0.08 -2.92
N TYR A 54 8.11 -0.28 -3.63
CA TYR A 54 8.13 -1.01 -4.90
C TYR A 54 9.26 -2.04 -4.87
N ASN A 55 8.98 -3.23 -5.36
CA ASN A 55 10.02 -4.19 -5.71
C ASN A 55 10.83 -3.65 -6.89
N LYS A 56 12.10 -4.02 -6.97
CA LYS A 56 12.97 -3.62 -8.10
C LYS A 56 12.43 -4.12 -9.44
N GLU A 57 11.89 -5.32 -9.45
CA GLU A 57 11.40 -5.99 -10.66
C GLU A 57 9.97 -5.58 -11.03
N GLY A 58 9.16 -5.16 -10.03
CA GLY A 58 7.75 -4.83 -10.22
C GLY A 58 6.93 -6.00 -10.79
N THR A 59 5.71 -6.19 -10.31
CA THR A 59 4.82 -7.23 -10.85
C THR A 59 3.78 -6.69 -11.82
N ILE A 60 3.38 -5.41 -11.66
CA ILE A 60 2.38 -4.75 -12.51
C ILE A 60 2.96 -3.41 -12.97
N GLN A 61 3.74 -3.45 -14.04
CA GLN A 61 4.40 -2.25 -14.58
C GLN A 61 3.55 -1.53 -15.62
N ASN A 62 2.74 -2.26 -16.38
CA ASN A 62 1.84 -1.72 -17.39
C ASN A 62 0.42 -2.25 -17.18
N THR A 63 -0.58 -1.36 -17.23
CA THR A 63 -1.99 -1.74 -17.07
C THR A 63 -2.86 -1.15 -18.17
N LYS A 64 -4.05 -1.70 -18.34
CA LYS A 64 -5.13 -1.00 -19.00
C LYS A 64 -5.43 0.32 -18.29
N LYS A 65 -6.09 1.24 -18.96
CA LYS A 65 -6.63 2.43 -18.34
C LYS A 65 -7.86 2.08 -17.51
N PHE A 66 -7.90 2.53 -16.28
CA PHE A 66 -9.01 2.36 -15.35
C PHE A 66 -9.81 3.66 -15.31
N SER A 67 -11.07 3.63 -15.69
CA SER A 67 -11.99 4.77 -15.58
C SER A 67 -12.83 4.60 -14.32
N VAL A 68 -12.55 5.40 -13.31
CA VAL A 68 -13.22 5.31 -12.00
C VAL A 68 -14.61 5.94 -12.10
N PRO A 69 -15.70 5.17 -11.86
CA PRO A 69 -17.06 5.70 -11.92
C PRO A 69 -17.31 6.74 -10.81
N GLU A 70 -18.37 7.53 -10.97
CA GLU A 70 -18.82 8.40 -9.90
C GLU A 70 -19.13 7.62 -8.62
N ASN A 71 -18.90 8.24 -7.47
CA ASN A 71 -19.08 7.65 -6.15
C ASN A 71 -18.30 6.36 -5.92
N HIS A 72 -17.21 6.17 -6.65
CA HIS A 72 -16.28 5.07 -6.45
C HIS A 72 -14.85 5.57 -6.25
N PHE A 73 -14.05 4.73 -5.62
CA PHE A 73 -12.64 4.96 -5.36
C PHE A 73 -11.79 3.87 -5.99
N PHE A 74 -10.63 4.27 -6.45
CA PHE A 74 -9.56 3.37 -6.86
C PHE A 74 -8.53 3.31 -5.73
N LEU A 75 -8.48 2.21 -5.02
CA LEU A 75 -7.59 2.03 -3.87
C LEU A 75 -6.29 1.35 -4.31
N LEU A 76 -5.17 1.87 -3.82
CA LEU A 76 -3.85 1.30 -4.03
C LEU A 76 -3.19 1.03 -2.68
N GLY A 77 -2.68 -0.18 -2.49
CA GLY A 77 -1.87 -0.48 -1.32
C GLY A 77 -0.50 0.18 -1.38
N ASP A 78 0.03 0.56 -0.22
CA ASP A 78 1.36 1.19 -0.11
C ASP A 78 2.48 0.26 -0.59
N ASN A 79 2.36 -1.04 -0.35
CA ASN A 79 3.25 -2.04 -0.95
C ASN A 79 2.72 -2.41 -2.34
N ARG A 80 3.17 -1.67 -3.34
CA ARG A 80 2.64 -1.68 -4.71
C ARG A 80 2.66 -3.06 -5.35
N ASP A 81 3.72 -3.83 -5.14
CA ASP A 81 3.91 -5.13 -5.79
C ASP A 81 3.39 -6.31 -4.96
N CYS A 82 2.98 -6.07 -3.72
CA CYS A 82 2.38 -7.08 -2.86
C CYS A 82 0.87 -6.91 -2.67
N SER A 83 0.38 -5.69 -2.78
CA SER A 83 -1.02 -5.40 -2.52
C SER A 83 -1.95 -6.04 -3.56
N ARG A 84 -3.02 -6.65 -3.07
CA ARG A 84 -4.20 -6.97 -3.88
C ARG A 84 -5.18 -5.82 -3.70
N ASP A 85 -5.33 -4.99 -4.72
CA ASP A 85 -6.07 -3.74 -4.67
C ASP A 85 -6.87 -3.51 -5.97
N SER A 86 -7.33 -2.30 -6.23
CA SER A 86 -8.22 -1.98 -7.35
C SER A 86 -7.66 -2.28 -8.74
N ARG A 87 -6.37 -2.57 -8.86
CA ARG A 87 -5.73 -3.02 -10.11
C ARG A 87 -6.19 -4.42 -10.53
N PHE A 88 -6.71 -5.21 -9.59
CA PHE A 88 -7.18 -6.58 -9.82
C PHE A 88 -8.68 -6.59 -10.03
N ASP A 89 -9.14 -7.27 -11.09
CA ASP A 89 -10.56 -7.30 -11.49
C ASP A 89 -11.49 -7.85 -10.38
N ASN A 90 -10.98 -8.73 -9.52
CA ASN A 90 -11.75 -9.30 -8.40
C ASN A 90 -11.94 -8.33 -7.21
N ILE A 91 -11.29 -7.18 -7.22
CA ILE A 91 -11.46 -6.11 -6.23
C ILE A 91 -12.12 -4.91 -6.90
N GLY A 92 -11.52 -4.40 -7.99
CA GLY A 92 -12.08 -3.33 -8.79
C GLY A 92 -12.26 -2.03 -8.00
N TYR A 93 -13.30 -1.29 -8.36
CA TYR A 93 -13.64 -0.01 -7.74
C TYR A 93 -14.42 -0.20 -6.45
N VAL A 94 -14.11 0.60 -5.44
CA VAL A 94 -14.79 0.56 -4.13
C VAL A 94 -15.81 1.68 -4.06
N SER A 95 -17.07 1.31 -3.87
CA SER A 95 -18.16 2.31 -3.72
C SER A 95 -17.99 3.14 -2.46
N PHE A 96 -18.37 4.42 -2.53
CA PHE A 96 -18.36 5.36 -1.39
C PHE A 96 -19.11 4.81 -0.17
N ILE A 97 -20.24 4.12 -0.38
CA ILE A 97 -21.04 3.55 0.72
C ILE A 97 -20.29 2.45 1.50
N ASN A 98 -19.25 1.88 0.93
CA ASN A 98 -18.43 0.86 1.58
C ASN A 98 -17.26 1.44 2.39
N LEU A 99 -17.08 2.77 2.38
CA LEU A 99 -16.06 3.42 3.19
C LEU A 99 -16.59 3.64 4.61
N VAL A 100 -15.93 3.03 5.58
CA VAL A 100 -16.26 3.16 7.00
C VAL A 100 -15.63 4.42 7.61
N GLY A 101 -14.39 4.70 7.23
CA GLY A 101 -13.66 5.86 7.74
C GLY A 101 -12.15 5.79 7.45
N LYS A 102 -11.46 6.87 7.80
CA LYS A 102 -10.00 6.97 7.66
C LYS A 102 -9.32 6.34 8.89
N ALA A 103 -8.42 5.40 8.64
CA ALA A 103 -7.54 4.87 9.70
C ALA A 103 -6.66 5.99 10.27
N GLN A 104 -6.65 6.16 11.59
CA GLN A 104 -5.95 7.27 12.25
C GLN A 104 -4.73 6.82 13.04
N ILE A 105 -4.87 5.71 13.76
CA ILE A 105 -3.81 5.19 14.62
C ILE A 105 -3.70 3.67 14.50
N ILE A 106 -2.52 3.16 14.79
CA ILE A 106 -2.30 1.73 14.93
C ILE A 106 -2.63 1.34 16.37
N PHE A 107 -3.77 0.71 16.58
CA PHE A 107 -4.20 0.25 17.91
C PHE A 107 -3.46 -1.02 18.33
N PHE A 108 -3.15 -1.90 17.37
CA PHE A 108 -2.52 -3.19 17.64
C PHE A 108 -1.61 -3.59 16.49
N SER A 109 -0.42 -4.11 16.79
CA SER A 109 0.50 -4.65 15.79
C SER A 109 1.19 -5.88 16.33
N ASN A 110 1.07 -7.00 15.62
CA ASN A 110 1.68 -8.28 15.97
C ASN A 110 2.61 -8.77 14.87
N ASP A 111 3.75 -9.37 15.23
CA ASP A 111 4.63 -10.08 14.32
C ASP A 111 4.27 -11.58 14.32
N THR A 112 3.44 -11.97 13.37
CA THR A 112 2.95 -13.35 13.24
C THR A 112 4.06 -14.36 12.91
N THR A 113 5.27 -13.92 12.59
CA THR A 113 6.38 -14.83 12.30
C THR A 113 7.05 -15.37 13.54
N LYS A 114 6.92 -14.69 14.67
CA LYS A 114 7.59 -15.08 15.91
C LYS A 114 6.81 -16.07 16.75
N ASN A 115 5.47 -16.10 16.63
CA ASN A 115 4.65 -17.06 17.38
C ASN A 115 3.29 -17.32 16.72
N SER A 116 2.77 -18.56 16.88
CA SER A 116 1.38 -18.87 16.60
C SER A 116 0.47 -18.15 17.61
N LEU A 117 -0.68 -17.63 17.16
CA LEU A 117 -1.71 -17.00 18.01
C LEU A 117 -2.21 -17.86 19.18
N LEU A 118 -1.95 -19.18 19.13
CA LEU A 118 -2.35 -20.13 20.16
C LEU A 118 -1.43 -20.19 21.40
N LYS A 119 -0.34 -19.41 21.43
CA LYS A 119 0.59 -19.36 22.56
C LYS A 119 0.48 -18.02 23.31
N PHE A 120 -0.66 -17.80 23.97
CA PHE A 120 -0.96 -16.59 24.74
C PHE A 120 0.11 -16.22 25.80
N TRP A 121 0.85 -17.20 26.32
CA TRP A 121 1.90 -17.01 27.32
C TRP A 121 3.20 -16.39 26.76
N LYS A 122 3.34 -16.31 25.43
CA LYS A 122 4.53 -15.72 24.76
C LYS A 122 4.21 -14.42 24.01
N LEU A 123 3.13 -13.74 24.38
CA LEU A 123 2.70 -12.48 23.76
C LEU A 123 3.79 -11.39 23.79
N ASN A 124 4.64 -11.41 24.84
CA ASN A 124 5.64 -10.35 25.04
C ASN A 124 6.66 -10.21 23.90
N ASN A 125 6.95 -11.28 23.15
CA ASN A 125 7.94 -11.25 22.07
C ASN A 125 7.36 -11.00 20.67
N SER A 126 6.03 -11.01 20.55
CA SER A 126 5.33 -10.83 19.26
C SER A 126 4.69 -9.45 19.14
N PHE A 127 4.50 -8.75 20.25
CA PHE A 127 3.94 -7.41 20.26
C PHE A 127 4.96 -6.40 19.70
N ARG A 128 4.52 -5.65 18.72
CA ARG A 128 5.28 -4.51 18.20
C ARG A 128 4.89 -3.23 18.93
N ILE A 129 5.40 -3.07 20.15
CA ILE A 129 5.12 -1.93 21.03
C ILE A 129 5.56 -0.62 20.35
N ASP A 130 6.63 -0.68 19.56
CA ASP A 130 7.16 0.44 18.76
C ASP A 130 6.15 1.04 17.77
N ARG A 131 5.07 0.33 17.49
CA ARG A 131 4.01 0.74 16.57
C ARG A 131 2.70 1.15 17.25
N LEU A 132 2.53 0.84 18.54
CA LEU A 132 1.30 1.16 19.27
C LEU A 132 1.06 2.68 19.29
N PHE A 133 -0.19 3.07 19.05
CA PHE A 133 -0.66 4.46 18.99
C PHE A 133 0.08 5.35 17.98
N LYS A 134 0.85 4.75 17.07
CA LYS A 134 1.48 5.49 15.99
C LYS A 134 0.42 6.01 15.01
N LYS A 135 0.44 7.31 14.75
CA LYS A 135 -0.45 7.92 13.75
C LYS A 135 -0.16 7.36 12.36
N ILE A 136 -1.21 7.06 11.62
CA ILE A 136 -1.17 6.75 10.20
C ILE A 136 -1.24 8.08 9.46
N LYS A 137 -0.24 8.37 8.66
CA LYS A 137 -0.16 9.59 7.86
C LYS A 137 -0.79 9.36 6.49
#